data_b44d7648318242507e60b8b15bf4743e
#
_entry.id   b44d7648318242507e60b8b15bf4743e
#
_cell.length_a   1.000
_cell.length_b   1.000
_cell.length_c   1.000
_cell.angle_alpha   90.00
_cell.angle_beta   90.00
_cell.angle_gamma   90.00
#
_symmetry.space_group_name_H-M   'P 1'
#
loop_
_entity.id
_entity.type
_entity.pdbx_description
1 polymer ?
#
loop_
_entity_poly.entity_id
_entity_poly.type
_entity_poly.pdbx_seq_one_letter_code
_entity_poly.pdbx_strand_id
1 'polypeptide(L)'
;MTGARLIAGRYRLTEKIGHGGMGQVWAAQDERLHRPVAVKLLRPEHLLPGGSGSSGADAATTERRRHGDELSRRFLRECRVTAALDHPGLVTVFDAGEDEDELYLVMQRIPGVSLADLIAEDAPFPVERAVAVAAQLCGALAAVHAIPVVHRDLKPSNVMVRADGRTVLLDLGIATALDIETTRLTLTGVPIGSPAYMAPEQALAATTDPRSDLYSLGCLLHEMLSGEEPFRAPTALGVLRRHVDEPPVPLRELRPEVPQPLERLVLDLLAKRPADRPADAQAVYGRLLPLLPPAEGAPQPRFTPLPDPARPFRYPHQPQPSAAVVRPEPRPFLIPPAPSAPPAVPVAAPVAVFSAPDLGAECARLSDLVDAGRHTEVLGLAARLLPRAEADLGESAPLVRTVRAIYARTLLHEGHPQQALPEYRRLAATADGGPHGPQGLDHRYRAALCLDRLGHGPDALAEYRALLAAHTARLESGLDTDPERTYDLRERIGLHLAATGDSQNAWHWLLQLLLERERRDGPHHPAVRRLRQSLTTLQPHHTTPWPPTR
;
A
#
# COMPACT_ATOMS: atom_id res chain seq x y z
N MET A 1 -14.91 27.18 -30.20
CA MET A 1 -13.94 27.45 -29.12
C MET A 1 -14.44 26.70 -27.91
N THR A 2 -13.98 25.49 -27.70
CA THR A 2 -14.26 24.74 -26.47
C THR A 2 -13.60 25.48 -25.31
N GLY A 3 -14.41 26.01 -24.40
CA GLY A 3 -13.94 26.76 -23.22
C GLY A 3 -12.92 25.93 -22.46
N ALA A 4 -11.73 26.47 -22.22
CA ALA A 4 -10.69 25.82 -21.45
C ALA A 4 -11.23 25.49 -20.04
N ARG A 5 -11.24 24.23 -19.67
CA ARG A 5 -11.75 23.77 -18.36
C ARG A 5 -10.91 24.35 -17.22
N LEU A 6 -11.59 24.84 -16.19
CA LEU A 6 -10.96 25.46 -15.02
C LEU A 6 -11.20 24.53 -13.81
N ILE A 7 -10.16 23.97 -13.24
CA ILE A 7 -10.23 23.10 -12.08
C ILE A 7 -10.09 23.93 -10.81
N ALA A 8 -10.96 23.69 -9.82
CA ALA A 8 -11.03 24.37 -8.53
C ALA A 8 -11.06 25.93 -8.66
N GLY A 9 -11.62 26.44 -9.77
CA GLY A 9 -11.66 27.87 -10.04
C GLY A 9 -10.28 28.54 -10.16
N ARG A 10 -9.20 27.78 -10.39
CA ARG A 10 -7.82 28.25 -10.36
C ARG A 10 -6.91 27.70 -11.46
N TYR A 11 -7.04 26.45 -11.80
CA TYR A 11 -6.10 25.78 -12.70
C TYR A 11 -6.72 25.60 -14.08
N ARG A 12 -6.32 26.43 -15.03
CA ARG A 12 -6.80 26.38 -16.42
C ARG A 12 -6.08 25.29 -17.18
N LEU A 13 -6.79 24.23 -17.54
CA LEU A 13 -6.24 23.17 -18.39
C LEU A 13 -5.97 23.68 -19.79
N THR A 14 -4.78 23.40 -20.33
CA THR A 14 -4.37 23.86 -21.68
C THR A 14 -4.21 22.72 -22.68
N GLU A 15 -3.45 21.72 -22.34
CA GLU A 15 -3.09 20.62 -23.22
C GLU A 15 -3.02 19.30 -22.43
N LYS A 16 -3.49 18.21 -23.02
CA LYS A 16 -3.36 16.88 -22.44
C LYS A 16 -1.95 16.36 -22.75
N ILE A 17 -1.13 16.17 -21.70
CA ILE A 17 0.27 15.75 -21.81
C ILE A 17 0.51 14.28 -21.47
N GLY A 18 -0.50 13.59 -20.90
CA GLY A 18 -0.40 12.17 -20.57
C GLY A 18 -1.75 11.54 -20.30
N HIS A 19 -1.81 10.22 -20.48
CA HIS A 19 -2.94 9.40 -20.04
C HIS A 19 -2.43 8.04 -19.59
N GLY A 20 -3.11 7.46 -18.60
CA GLY A 20 -2.81 6.13 -18.09
C GLY A 20 -4.06 5.47 -17.51
N GLY A 21 -3.96 4.24 -17.07
CA GLY A 21 -5.10 3.49 -16.51
C GLY A 21 -5.78 4.15 -15.30
N MET A 22 -5.09 5.09 -14.65
CA MET A 22 -5.55 5.74 -13.41
C MET A 22 -6.00 7.20 -13.60
N GLY A 23 -5.89 7.78 -14.82
CA GLY A 23 -6.30 9.16 -15.02
C GLY A 23 -5.63 9.87 -16.18
N GLN A 24 -5.84 11.18 -16.26
CA GLN A 24 -5.32 12.06 -17.30
C GLN A 24 -4.41 13.11 -16.67
N VAL A 25 -3.28 13.39 -17.32
CA VAL A 25 -2.37 14.46 -16.93
C VAL A 25 -2.45 15.59 -17.95
N TRP A 26 -2.66 16.79 -17.47
CA TRP A 26 -2.81 18.00 -18.26
C TRP A 26 -1.71 19.01 -17.95
N ALA A 27 -1.17 19.65 -18.95
CA ALA A 27 -0.52 20.94 -18.77
C ALA A 27 -1.59 21.96 -18.42
N ALA A 28 -1.29 22.82 -17.45
CA ALA A 28 -2.23 23.82 -16.98
C ALA A 28 -1.52 25.10 -16.54
N GLN A 29 -2.30 26.18 -16.41
CA GLN A 29 -1.84 27.45 -15.89
C GLN A 29 -2.50 27.71 -14.52
N ASP A 30 -1.69 27.93 -13.49
CA ASP A 30 -2.16 28.48 -12.22
C ASP A 30 -2.49 29.96 -12.40
N GLU A 31 -3.77 30.32 -12.47
CA GLU A 31 -4.20 31.70 -12.73
C GLU A 31 -3.92 32.67 -11.58
N ARG A 32 -3.72 32.15 -10.36
CA ARG A 32 -3.38 33.00 -9.21
C ARG A 32 -1.89 33.36 -9.16
N LEU A 33 -1.03 32.40 -9.47
CA LEU A 33 0.43 32.56 -9.40
C LEU A 33 1.09 32.76 -10.75
N HIS A 34 0.30 32.78 -11.83
CA HIS A 34 0.75 32.97 -13.22
C HIS A 34 1.91 32.04 -13.60
N ARG A 35 1.86 30.77 -13.18
CA ARG A 35 2.92 29.78 -13.47
C ARG A 35 2.37 28.53 -14.14
N PRO A 36 3.18 27.87 -15.01
CA PRO A 36 2.81 26.60 -15.56
C PRO A 36 2.84 25.51 -14.49
N VAL A 37 1.85 24.61 -14.50
CA VAL A 37 1.72 23.45 -13.61
C VAL A 37 1.30 22.23 -14.41
N ALA A 38 1.42 21.04 -13.83
CA ALA A 38 0.79 19.83 -14.31
C ALA A 38 -0.36 19.47 -13.39
N VAL A 39 -1.52 19.10 -13.96
CA VAL A 39 -2.70 18.69 -13.21
C VAL A 39 -3.04 17.25 -13.60
N LYS A 40 -3.00 16.34 -12.63
CA LYS A 40 -3.44 14.96 -12.78
C LYS A 40 -4.88 14.85 -12.28
N LEU A 41 -5.78 14.41 -13.16
CA LEU A 41 -7.19 14.18 -12.87
C LEU A 41 -7.44 12.69 -12.72
N LEU A 42 -8.07 12.30 -11.62
CA LEU A 42 -8.42 10.93 -11.28
C LEU A 42 -9.94 10.86 -11.14
N ARG A 43 -10.57 9.89 -11.81
CA ARG A 43 -12.01 9.66 -11.68
C ARG A 43 -12.22 8.51 -10.69
N PRO A 44 -12.96 8.73 -9.59
CA PRO A 44 -13.29 7.67 -8.65
C PRO A 44 -13.99 6.48 -9.32
N GLU A 45 -14.79 6.72 -10.37
CA GLU A 45 -15.49 5.70 -11.13
C GLU A 45 -14.57 4.67 -11.80
N HIS A 46 -13.35 5.07 -12.17
CA HIS A 46 -12.35 4.16 -12.75
C HIS A 46 -11.63 3.32 -11.69
N LEU A 47 -11.77 3.69 -10.40
CA LEU A 47 -11.22 2.98 -9.26
C LEU A 47 -12.24 1.99 -8.66
N LEU A 48 -13.50 1.98 -9.14
CA LEU A 48 -14.53 1.05 -8.70
C LEU A 48 -14.55 -0.20 -9.58
N PRO A 49 -14.65 -1.41 -9.04
CA PRO A 49 -14.85 -2.63 -9.83
C PRO A 49 -16.18 -2.53 -10.58
N GLY A 50 -16.12 -2.71 -11.90
CA GLY A 50 -17.17 -2.48 -12.88
C GLY A 50 -18.55 -2.96 -12.50
N GLY A 51 -19.52 -2.09 -12.68
CA GLY A 51 -20.94 -2.34 -12.56
C GLY A 51 -21.74 -1.50 -13.54
N SER A 52 -21.69 -1.82 -14.83
CA SER A 52 -22.76 -1.48 -15.77
C SER A 52 -23.88 -2.52 -15.64
N GLY A 53 -24.81 -2.31 -14.73
CA GLY A 53 -25.95 -3.18 -14.54
C GLY A 53 -27.03 -2.48 -13.73
N SER A 54 -28.11 -2.16 -14.42
CA SER A 54 -29.32 -1.47 -13.97
C SER A 54 -30.06 -2.16 -12.81
N SER A 55 -30.79 -1.32 -12.05
CA SER A 55 -31.89 -1.59 -11.12
C SER A 55 -31.55 -1.96 -9.68
N GLY A 56 -31.63 -0.92 -8.83
CA GLY A 56 -31.57 -0.97 -7.37
C GLY A 56 -31.13 0.40 -6.83
N ALA A 57 -31.93 1.49 -7.07
CA ALA A 57 -31.37 2.84 -7.17
C ALA A 57 -30.86 3.47 -5.86
N ASP A 58 -31.38 3.16 -4.66
CA ASP A 58 -31.08 4.01 -3.50
C ASP A 58 -29.95 3.49 -2.57
N ALA A 59 -29.90 2.19 -2.30
CA ALA A 59 -28.86 1.62 -1.44
C ALA A 59 -27.48 1.58 -2.13
N ALA A 60 -27.46 1.20 -3.40
CA ALA A 60 -26.22 1.16 -4.21
C ALA A 60 -25.60 2.55 -4.43
N THR A 61 -26.43 3.59 -4.52
CA THR A 61 -25.97 4.99 -4.67
C THR A 61 -25.34 5.50 -3.38
N THR A 62 -25.91 5.16 -2.23
CA THR A 62 -25.37 5.55 -0.92
C THR A 62 -24.04 4.85 -0.62
N GLU A 63 -23.93 3.58 -0.99
CA GLU A 63 -22.71 2.79 -0.81
C GLU A 63 -21.58 3.26 -1.74
N ARG A 64 -21.90 3.63 -2.99
CA ARG A 64 -20.95 4.25 -3.93
C ARG A 64 -20.44 5.60 -3.43
N ARG A 65 -21.32 6.46 -2.87
CA ARG A 65 -20.89 7.74 -2.29
C ARG A 65 -19.97 7.54 -1.10
N ARG A 66 -20.28 6.63 -0.18
CA ARG A 66 -19.41 6.32 0.97
C ARG A 66 -18.05 5.81 0.53
N HIS A 67 -18.01 4.97 -0.48
CA HIS A 67 -16.75 4.46 -1.02
C HIS A 67 -15.95 5.55 -1.75
N GLY A 68 -16.61 6.43 -2.49
CA GLY A 68 -16.01 7.63 -3.09
C GLY A 68 -15.38 8.55 -2.04
N ASP A 69 -16.12 8.86 -0.98
CA ASP A 69 -15.64 9.68 0.14
C ASP A 69 -14.42 9.07 0.84
N GLU A 70 -14.37 7.75 0.98
CA GLU A 70 -13.23 7.04 1.58
C GLU A 70 -12.01 7.11 0.67
N LEU A 71 -12.19 6.91 -0.64
CA LEU A 71 -11.12 7.06 -1.64
C LEU A 71 -10.57 8.50 -1.67
N SER A 72 -11.44 9.52 -1.62
CA SER A 72 -11.05 10.92 -1.58
C SER A 72 -10.22 11.24 -0.33
N ARG A 73 -10.63 10.75 0.84
CA ARG A 73 -9.87 10.94 2.09
C ARG A 73 -8.50 10.25 2.03
N ARG A 74 -8.43 9.03 1.51
CA ARG A 74 -7.19 8.27 1.34
C ARG A 74 -6.25 8.98 0.36
N PHE A 75 -6.77 9.44 -0.78
CA PHE A 75 -6.04 10.24 -1.76
C PHE A 75 -5.41 11.49 -1.14
N LEU A 76 -6.21 12.31 -0.45
CA LEU A 76 -5.72 13.53 0.18
C LEU A 76 -4.69 13.26 1.28
N ARG A 77 -4.81 12.15 2.00
CA ARG A 77 -3.80 11.73 2.98
C ARG A 77 -2.47 11.39 2.32
N GLU A 78 -2.47 10.62 1.25
CA GLU A 78 -1.26 10.27 0.50
C GLU A 78 -0.63 11.50 -0.17
N CYS A 79 -1.46 12.41 -0.70
CA CYS A 79 -0.99 13.69 -1.23
C CYS A 79 -0.28 14.54 -0.16
N ARG A 80 -0.77 14.57 1.09
CA ARG A 80 -0.11 15.30 2.18
C ARG A 80 1.25 14.72 2.54
N VAL A 81 1.36 13.39 2.57
CA VAL A 81 2.64 12.71 2.84
C VAL A 81 3.64 13.01 1.72
N THR A 82 3.20 12.94 0.46
CA THR A 82 4.03 13.26 -0.71
C THR A 82 4.44 14.74 -0.75
N ALA A 83 3.53 15.65 -0.41
CA ALA A 83 3.80 17.09 -0.39
C ALA A 83 4.85 17.51 0.66
N ALA A 84 5.08 16.67 1.68
CA ALA A 84 6.11 16.90 2.69
C ALA A 84 7.53 16.51 2.22
N LEU A 85 7.65 15.84 1.06
CA LEU A 85 8.94 15.46 0.49
C LEU A 85 9.57 16.65 -0.24
N ASP A 86 10.77 17.00 0.15
CA ASP A 86 11.59 18.03 -0.50
C ASP A 86 12.92 17.43 -0.97
N HIS A 87 13.01 17.17 -2.27
CA HIS A 87 14.22 16.63 -2.89
C HIS A 87 14.28 17.06 -4.36
N PRO A 88 15.43 17.51 -4.88
CA PRO A 88 15.57 18.01 -6.25
C PRO A 88 15.29 16.97 -7.35
N GLY A 89 15.36 15.68 -7.03
CA GLY A 89 15.01 14.55 -7.89
C GLY A 89 13.55 14.07 -7.75
N LEU A 90 12.70 14.77 -7.00
CA LEU A 90 11.29 14.46 -6.87
C LEU A 90 10.43 15.61 -7.39
N VAL A 91 9.27 15.27 -7.99
CA VAL A 91 8.29 16.27 -8.38
C VAL A 91 7.66 16.93 -7.15
N THR A 92 7.58 18.27 -7.17
CA THR A 92 6.94 19.02 -6.07
C THR A 92 5.43 19.04 -6.26
N VAL A 93 4.68 18.62 -5.24
CA VAL A 93 3.22 18.74 -5.16
C VAL A 93 2.86 20.13 -4.65
N PHE A 94 1.93 20.82 -5.33
CA PHE A 94 1.51 22.17 -5.00
C PHE A 94 0.12 22.23 -4.37
N ASP A 95 -0.78 21.34 -4.81
CA ASP A 95 -2.17 21.34 -4.37
C ASP A 95 -2.82 19.99 -4.67
N ALA A 96 -3.86 19.65 -3.93
CA ALA A 96 -4.68 18.47 -4.17
C ALA A 96 -6.08 18.68 -3.63
N GLY A 97 -7.09 18.14 -4.30
CA GLY A 97 -8.48 18.28 -3.88
C GLY A 97 -9.44 17.49 -4.74
N GLU A 98 -10.70 17.89 -4.64
CA GLU A 98 -11.83 17.36 -5.40
C GLU A 98 -12.57 18.51 -6.09
N ASP A 99 -12.94 18.33 -7.34
CA ASP A 99 -13.69 19.27 -8.16
C ASP A 99 -14.65 18.50 -9.07
N GLU A 100 -15.97 18.76 -8.98
CA GLU A 100 -17.02 18.09 -9.76
C GLU A 100 -16.90 16.55 -9.81
N ASP A 101 -16.75 15.89 -8.66
CA ASP A 101 -16.59 14.44 -8.52
C ASP A 101 -15.27 13.86 -9.12
N GLU A 102 -14.31 14.72 -9.51
CA GLU A 102 -12.97 14.31 -9.92
C GLU A 102 -11.92 14.71 -8.88
N LEU A 103 -11.04 13.79 -8.54
CA LEU A 103 -9.88 14.10 -7.70
C LEU A 103 -8.80 14.75 -8.57
N TYR A 104 -8.19 15.82 -8.07
CA TYR A 104 -7.10 16.47 -8.77
C TYR A 104 -5.84 16.58 -7.90
N LEU A 105 -4.68 16.44 -8.57
CA LEU A 105 -3.36 16.68 -8.00
C LEU A 105 -2.64 17.70 -8.86
N VAL A 106 -2.23 18.82 -8.27
CA VAL A 106 -1.45 19.87 -8.94
C VAL A 106 0.00 19.73 -8.54
N MET A 107 0.88 19.61 -9.52
CA MET A 107 2.30 19.41 -9.31
C MET A 107 3.14 20.30 -10.22
N GLN A 108 4.41 20.36 -9.94
CA GLN A 108 5.39 21.03 -10.77
C GLN A 108 5.37 20.45 -12.19
N ARG A 109 5.23 21.32 -13.20
CA ARG A 109 5.49 20.93 -14.59
C ARG A 109 7.00 20.84 -14.79
N ILE A 110 7.49 19.64 -15.09
CA ILE A 110 8.91 19.40 -15.31
C ILE A 110 9.22 19.59 -16.81
N PRO A 111 9.98 20.62 -17.21
CA PRO A 111 10.44 20.75 -18.57
C PRO A 111 11.56 19.73 -18.83
N GLY A 112 11.39 18.91 -19.88
CA GLY A 112 12.37 17.86 -20.20
C GLY A 112 11.75 16.79 -21.09
N VAL A 113 12.47 15.68 -21.22
CA VAL A 113 12.08 14.50 -22.00
C VAL A 113 11.86 13.34 -21.04
N SER A 114 10.88 12.49 -21.30
CA SER A 114 10.71 11.30 -20.46
C SER A 114 11.86 10.30 -20.69
N LEU A 115 12.20 9.52 -19.67
CA LEU A 115 13.19 8.46 -19.83
C LEU A 115 12.71 7.39 -20.83
N ALA A 116 11.39 7.21 -20.97
CA ALA A 116 10.81 6.32 -21.97
C ALA A 116 11.13 6.79 -23.40
N ASP A 117 10.96 8.09 -23.68
CA ASP A 117 11.29 8.66 -24.99
C ASP A 117 12.81 8.59 -25.25
N LEU A 118 13.63 8.87 -24.22
CA LEU A 118 15.08 8.77 -24.36
C LEU A 118 15.55 7.33 -24.65
N ILE A 119 14.94 6.34 -24.00
CA ILE A 119 15.23 4.92 -24.26
C ILE A 119 14.83 4.56 -25.69
N ALA A 120 13.64 4.98 -26.11
CA ALA A 120 13.13 4.69 -27.44
C ALA A 120 14.01 5.31 -28.58
N GLU A 121 14.62 6.47 -28.30
CA GLU A 121 15.45 7.18 -29.31
C GLU A 121 16.91 6.72 -29.27
N ASP A 122 17.48 6.39 -28.10
CA ASP A 122 18.95 6.37 -27.93
C ASP A 122 19.46 5.13 -27.14
N ALA A 123 18.61 4.17 -26.79
CA ALA A 123 19.07 2.93 -26.16
C ALA A 123 19.70 1.97 -27.21
N PRO A 124 20.74 1.23 -26.82
CA PRO A 124 21.36 1.14 -25.48
C PRO A 124 22.22 2.36 -25.13
N PHE A 125 22.05 2.88 -23.91
CA PHE A 125 22.79 4.05 -23.45
C PHE A 125 24.28 3.76 -23.23
N PRO A 126 25.16 4.77 -23.37
CA PRO A 126 26.50 4.70 -22.81
C PRO A 126 26.43 4.35 -21.31
N VAL A 127 27.36 3.53 -20.84
CA VAL A 127 27.38 3.06 -19.43
C VAL A 127 27.30 4.23 -18.45
N GLU A 128 28.10 5.27 -18.66
CA GLU A 128 28.11 6.46 -17.81
C GLU A 128 26.75 7.13 -17.70
N ARG A 129 26.00 7.17 -18.80
CA ARG A 129 24.67 7.78 -18.86
C ARG A 129 23.66 6.98 -18.09
N ALA A 130 23.62 5.66 -18.24
CA ALA A 130 22.73 4.77 -17.50
C ALA A 130 23.04 4.81 -15.98
N VAL A 131 24.32 4.77 -15.63
CA VAL A 131 24.77 4.89 -14.24
C VAL A 131 24.38 6.23 -13.62
N ALA A 132 24.50 7.34 -14.40
CA ALA A 132 24.13 8.67 -13.91
C ALA A 132 22.61 8.82 -13.67
N VAL A 133 21.76 8.24 -14.51
CA VAL A 133 20.31 8.19 -14.27
C VAL A 133 20.02 7.40 -13.00
N ALA A 134 20.57 6.19 -12.88
CA ALA A 134 20.34 5.33 -11.72
C ALA A 134 20.84 5.96 -10.41
N ALA A 135 21.99 6.61 -10.41
CA ALA A 135 22.53 7.31 -9.24
C ALA A 135 21.62 8.45 -8.77
N GLN A 136 21.07 9.23 -9.69
CA GLN A 136 20.11 10.28 -9.37
C GLN A 136 18.79 9.69 -8.83
N LEU A 137 18.29 8.60 -9.41
CA LEU A 137 17.11 7.90 -8.92
C LEU A 137 17.34 7.30 -7.54
N CYS A 138 18.55 6.79 -7.23
CA CYS A 138 18.88 6.34 -5.87
C CYS A 138 18.74 7.48 -4.83
N GLY A 139 19.18 8.70 -5.17
CA GLY A 139 18.99 9.87 -4.29
C GLY A 139 17.50 10.17 -4.05
N ALA A 140 16.70 10.15 -5.11
CA ALA A 140 15.25 10.37 -5.03
C ALA A 140 14.55 9.26 -4.22
N LEU A 141 14.86 7.99 -4.49
CA LEU A 141 14.31 6.85 -3.76
C LEU A 141 14.72 6.86 -2.28
N ALA A 142 15.96 7.22 -1.96
CA ALA A 142 16.40 7.34 -0.58
C ALA A 142 15.56 8.38 0.20
N ALA A 143 15.19 9.51 -0.45
CA ALA A 143 14.31 10.51 0.14
C ALA A 143 12.87 9.98 0.33
N VAL A 144 12.34 9.22 -0.63
CA VAL A 144 11.02 8.57 -0.50
C VAL A 144 11.02 7.53 0.61
N HIS A 145 12.04 6.69 0.67
CA HIS A 145 12.14 5.61 1.66
C HIS A 145 12.49 6.08 3.08
N ALA A 146 12.93 7.35 3.24
CA ALA A 146 13.12 7.95 4.57
C ALA A 146 11.82 8.16 5.34
N ILE A 147 10.68 8.16 4.65
CA ILE A 147 9.34 8.09 5.22
C ILE A 147 8.74 6.71 4.89
N PRO A 148 7.68 6.25 5.59
CA PRO A 148 7.10 4.93 5.36
C PRO A 148 6.28 4.87 4.06
N VAL A 149 6.91 5.22 2.93
CA VAL A 149 6.32 5.24 1.58
C VAL A 149 7.20 4.43 0.64
N VAL A 150 6.57 3.66 -0.23
CA VAL A 150 7.19 2.94 -1.35
C VAL A 150 6.58 3.48 -2.63
N HIS A 151 7.39 3.74 -3.66
CA HIS A 151 6.93 4.34 -4.92
C HIS A 151 6.01 3.41 -5.72
N ARG A 152 6.31 2.13 -5.78
CA ARG A 152 5.53 1.02 -6.36
C ARG A 152 5.27 1.05 -7.87
N ASP A 153 5.51 2.15 -8.56
CA ASP A 153 5.31 2.30 -10.01
C ASP A 153 6.50 3.00 -10.69
N LEU A 154 7.73 2.58 -10.32
CA LEU A 154 8.95 3.08 -10.95
C LEU A 154 9.10 2.45 -12.34
N LYS A 155 9.02 3.31 -13.38
CA LYS A 155 9.11 2.94 -14.79
C LYS A 155 9.62 4.14 -15.62
N PRO A 156 10.09 3.94 -16.87
CA PRO A 156 10.66 5.01 -17.67
C PRO A 156 9.74 6.21 -17.89
N SER A 157 8.43 5.99 -18.06
CA SER A 157 7.46 7.08 -18.27
C SER A 157 7.21 7.94 -17.02
N ASN A 158 7.60 7.45 -15.82
CA ASN A 158 7.50 8.19 -14.58
C ASN A 158 8.83 8.89 -14.20
N VAL A 159 9.78 8.96 -15.12
CA VAL A 159 11.08 9.61 -14.92
C VAL A 159 11.27 10.67 -16.01
N MET A 160 11.48 11.92 -15.62
CA MET A 160 11.80 13.03 -16.52
C MET A 160 13.27 13.38 -16.45
N VAL A 161 13.91 13.62 -17.60
CA VAL A 161 15.27 14.15 -17.69
C VAL A 161 15.22 15.56 -18.23
N ARG A 162 15.70 16.51 -17.43
CA ARG A 162 15.69 17.95 -17.75
C ARG A 162 16.88 18.31 -18.62
N ALA A 163 16.80 19.46 -19.29
CA ALA A 163 17.88 19.97 -20.15
C ALA A 163 19.22 20.19 -19.39
N ASP A 164 19.17 20.39 -18.06
CA ASP A 164 20.36 20.50 -17.21
C ASP A 164 20.94 19.13 -16.80
N GLY A 165 20.35 18.02 -17.27
CA GLY A 165 20.71 16.63 -16.95
C GLY A 165 20.13 16.11 -15.65
N ARG A 166 19.36 16.90 -14.89
CA ARG A 166 18.69 16.41 -13.68
C ARG A 166 17.58 15.45 -14.04
N THR A 167 17.55 14.34 -13.29
CA THR A 167 16.51 13.32 -13.37
C THR A 167 15.50 13.58 -12.25
N VAL A 168 14.21 13.65 -12.63
CA VAL A 168 13.10 13.91 -11.71
C VAL A 168 12.12 12.76 -11.77
N LEU A 169 11.87 12.14 -10.62
CA LEU A 169 10.90 11.06 -10.44
C LEU A 169 9.51 11.66 -10.23
N LEU A 170 8.55 11.20 -11.03
CA LEU A 170 7.15 11.60 -11.02
C LEU A 170 6.31 10.55 -10.25
N ASP A 171 5.06 10.89 -9.98
CA ASP A 171 3.98 9.97 -9.56
C ASP A 171 4.35 9.03 -8.40
N LEU A 172 4.60 9.59 -7.22
CA LEU A 172 4.91 8.86 -5.98
C LEU A 172 3.73 7.97 -5.51
N GLY A 173 3.38 6.97 -6.31
CA GLY A 173 2.48 5.87 -5.94
C GLY A 173 1.12 6.22 -5.31
N ILE A 174 0.71 7.51 -5.32
CA ILE A 174 -0.54 7.98 -4.72
C ILE A 174 -1.74 7.19 -5.25
N ALA A 175 -1.75 6.91 -6.54
CA ALA A 175 -2.81 6.13 -7.18
C ALA A 175 -2.74 4.63 -6.78
N THR A 176 -1.53 4.09 -6.58
CA THR A 176 -1.33 2.69 -6.17
C THR A 176 -1.69 2.48 -4.69
N ALA A 177 -1.57 3.50 -3.85
CA ALA A 177 -2.02 3.46 -2.47
C ALA A 177 -3.55 3.45 -2.36
N LEU A 178 -4.25 4.03 -3.34
CA LEU A 178 -5.70 3.93 -3.49
C LEU A 178 -6.13 2.53 -3.94
N ASP A 179 -5.25 1.84 -4.66
CA ASP A 179 -5.50 0.54 -5.31
C ASP A 179 -5.16 -0.68 -4.43
N ILE A 180 -4.88 -0.51 -3.12
CA ILE A 180 -4.53 -1.63 -2.22
C ILE A 180 -5.64 -2.71 -2.18
N GLU A 181 -6.88 -2.35 -2.49
CA GLU A 181 -7.96 -3.33 -2.68
C GLU A 181 -8.11 -3.79 -4.13
N THR A 182 -7.57 -3.07 -5.12
CA THR A 182 -7.70 -3.33 -6.56
C THR A 182 -6.44 -3.93 -7.19
N THR A 183 -5.36 -4.19 -6.44
CA THR A 183 -4.23 -5.05 -6.88
C THR A 183 -4.65 -6.52 -7.06
N ARG A 184 -5.95 -6.75 -7.00
CA ARG A 184 -6.58 -7.92 -7.59
C ARG A 184 -6.59 -7.69 -9.09
N LEU A 185 -6.01 -8.62 -9.86
CA LEU A 185 -6.33 -8.75 -11.29
C LEU A 185 -7.77 -8.30 -11.49
N THR A 186 -7.98 -7.26 -12.34
CA THR A 186 -9.36 -6.92 -12.71
C THR A 186 -10.09 -8.19 -13.09
N LEU A 187 -11.40 -8.25 -12.87
CA LEU A 187 -12.28 -9.36 -13.30
C LEU A 187 -12.07 -9.72 -14.79
N THR A 188 -11.42 -8.86 -15.55
CA THR A 188 -11.03 -9.04 -16.96
C THR A 188 -9.64 -9.67 -17.14
N GLY A 189 -8.90 -9.98 -16.07
CA GLY A 189 -7.56 -10.60 -16.17
C GLY A 189 -6.45 -9.69 -16.70
N VAL A 190 -6.71 -8.38 -16.88
CA VAL A 190 -5.71 -7.40 -17.33
C VAL A 190 -5.06 -6.76 -16.09
N PRO A 191 -3.73 -6.86 -15.92
CA PRO A 191 -3.04 -6.20 -14.83
C PRO A 191 -3.11 -4.68 -14.99
N ILE A 192 -3.46 -3.96 -13.92
CA ILE A 192 -3.37 -2.51 -13.87
C ILE A 192 -1.89 -2.16 -13.62
N GLY A 193 -1.26 -1.46 -14.55
CA GLY A 193 0.14 -1.06 -14.48
C GLY A 193 1.00 -1.63 -15.61
N SER A 194 2.27 -1.23 -15.67
CA SER A 194 3.24 -1.75 -16.64
C SER A 194 3.93 -2.99 -16.04
N PRO A 195 3.59 -4.20 -16.45
CA PRO A 195 4.13 -5.43 -15.86
C PRO A 195 5.65 -5.57 -16.00
N ALA A 196 6.26 -4.87 -16.97
CA ALA A 196 7.68 -4.96 -17.32
C ALA A 196 8.66 -4.53 -16.20
N TYR A 197 8.18 -3.75 -15.22
CA TYR A 197 9.02 -3.22 -14.13
C TYR A 197 8.52 -3.67 -12.74
N MET A 198 7.50 -4.52 -12.70
CA MET A 198 6.86 -4.93 -11.46
C MET A 198 7.72 -5.95 -10.70
N ALA A 199 7.95 -5.69 -9.42
CA ALA A 199 8.68 -6.64 -8.57
C ALA A 199 7.89 -7.93 -8.32
N PRO A 200 8.57 -9.09 -8.15
CA PRO A 200 7.91 -10.38 -7.90
C PRO A 200 6.88 -10.35 -6.77
N GLU A 201 7.19 -9.70 -5.65
CA GLU A 201 6.28 -9.57 -4.50
C GLU A 201 5.03 -8.73 -4.82
N GLN A 202 5.14 -7.74 -5.71
CA GLN A 202 3.98 -6.99 -6.20
C GLN A 202 3.09 -7.86 -7.10
N ALA A 203 3.70 -8.63 -8.01
CA ALA A 203 2.98 -9.57 -8.86
C ALA A 203 2.25 -10.65 -8.06
N LEU A 204 2.80 -11.04 -6.92
CA LEU A 204 2.23 -12.03 -6.00
C LEU A 204 1.27 -11.41 -4.97
N ALA A 205 1.01 -10.11 -5.03
CA ALA A 205 0.22 -9.37 -4.03
C ALA A 205 0.72 -9.60 -2.59
N ALA A 206 2.03 -9.80 -2.43
CA ALA A 206 2.70 -9.91 -1.14
C ALA A 206 3.01 -8.53 -0.54
N THR A 207 3.52 -8.50 0.69
CA THR A 207 3.94 -7.25 1.33
C THR A 207 5.08 -6.61 0.53
N THR A 208 4.86 -5.39 0.06
CA THR A 208 5.88 -4.59 -0.63
C THR A 208 6.68 -3.77 0.38
N ASP A 209 7.99 -3.73 0.20
CA ASP A 209 8.91 -2.89 0.97
C ASP A 209 9.73 -1.98 0.01
N PRO A 210 10.59 -1.09 0.51
CA PRO A 210 11.45 -0.24 -0.32
C PRO A 210 12.29 -0.98 -1.37
N ARG A 211 12.61 -2.25 -1.15
CA ARG A 211 13.38 -3.08 -2.08
C ARG A 211 12.59 -3.48 -3.33
N SER A 212 11.27 -3.29 -3.35
CA SER A 212 10.45 -3.43 -4.55
C SER A 212 10.81 -2.34 -5.58
N ASP A 213 11.03 -1.10 -5.13
CA ASP A 213 11.49 -0.01 -6.01
C ASP A 213 12.92 -0.25 -6.52
N LEU A 214 13.78 -0.89 -5.70
CA LEU A 214 15.13 -1.27 -6.13
C LEU A 214 15.10 -2.34 -7.24
N TYR A 215 14.15 -3.26 -7.20
CA TYR A 215 13.94 -4.21 -8.30
C TYR A 215 13.53 -3.49 -9.59
N SER A 216 12.58 -2.57 -9.51
CA SER A 216 12.17 -1.76 -10.66
C SER A 216 13.32 -0.91 -11.22
N LEU A 217 14.20 -0.38 -10.34
CA LEU A 217 15.44 0.28 -10.75
C LEU A 217 16.39 -0.68 -11.47
N GLY A 218 16.46 -1.94 -11.05
CA GLY A 218 17.19 -3.00 -11.75
C GLY A 218 16.66 -3.25 -13.16
N CYS A 219 15.33 -3.25 -13.35
CA CYS A 219 14.70 -3.37 -14.66
C CYS A 219 15.05 -2.17 -15.55
N LEU A 220 14.98 -0.94 -15.01
CA LEU A 220 15.37 0.27 -15.72
C LEU A 220 16.84 0.26 -16.15
N LEU A 221 17.75 -0.14 -15.25
CA LEU A 221 19.18 -0.25 -15.58
C LEU A 221 19.43 -1.28 -16.66
N HIS A 222 18.79 -2.44 -16.57
CA HIS A 222 18.90 -3.47 -17.60
C HIS A 222 18.47 -2.93 -18.97
N GLU A 223 17.30 -2.30 -19.04
CA GLU A 223 16.75 -1.76 -20.29
C GLU A 223 17.61 -0.62 -20.85
N MET A 224 18.05 0.34 -20.03
CA MET A 224 18.94 1.41 -20.47
C MET A 224 20.25 0.86 -21.05
N LEU A 225 20.78 -0.21 -20.51
CA LEU A 225 22.08 -0.78 -20.91
C LEU A 225 21.98 -1.76 -22.07
N SER A 226 20.89 -2.50 -22.21
CA SER A 226 20.70 -3.50 -23.27
C SER A 226 19.82 -3.02 -24.42
N GLY A 227 18.98 -2.00 -24.20
CA GLY A 227 17.90 -1.61 -25.10
C GLY A 227 16.65 -2.49 -24.99
N GLU A 228 16.62 -3.42 -24.05
CA GLU A 228 15.53 -4.38 -23.90
C GLU A 228 15.11 -4.56 -22.44
N GLU A 229 13.79 -4.68 -22.22
CA GLU A 229 13.25 -5.06 -20.91
C GLU A 229 13.82 -6.42 -20.48
N PRO A 230 14.13 -6.63 -19.17
CA PRO A 230 14.73 -7.89 -18.71
C PRO A 230 13.83 -9.10 -18.93
N PHE A 231 12.52 -8.91 -18.99
CA PHE A 231 11.55 -9.98 -19.19
C PHE A 231 10.48 -9.56 -20.20
N ARG A 232 10.37 -10.29 -21.29
CA ARG A 232 9.39 -10.08 -22.37
C ARG A 232 8.56 -11.31 -22.60
N ALA A 233 7.26 -11.18 -22.77
CA ALA A 233 6.36 -12.25 -23.16
C ALA A 233 5.20 -11.71 -23.99
N PRO A 234 4.51 -12.55 -24.79
CA PRO A 234 3.36 -12.11 -25.60
C PRO A 234 2.18 -11.57 -24.78
N THR A 235 2.09 -11.92 -23.51
CA THR A 235 1.01 -11.50 -22.62
C THR A 235 1.54 -10.86 -21.35
N ALA A 236 0.80 -9.91 -20.78
CA ALA A 236 1.13 -9.27 -19.50
C ALA A 236 1.31 -10.30 -18.37
N LEU A 237 0.47 -11.33 -18.33
CA LEU A 237 0.59 -12.42 -17.36
C LEU A 237 1.88 -13.24 -17.57
N GLY A 238 2.27 -13.46 -18.85
CA GLY A 238 3.54 -14.10 -19.19
C GLY A 238 4.75 -13.30 -18.69
N VAL A 239 4.72 -11.96 -18.83
CA VAL A 239 5.76 -11.08 -18.29
C VAL A 239 5.82 -11.19 -16.77
N LEU A 240 4.68 -11.09 -16.06
CA LEU A 240 4.62 -11.24 -14.60
C LEU A 240 5.17 -12.58 -14.13
N ARG A 241 4.85 -13.66 -14.83
CA ARG A 241 5.38 -15.00 -14.50
C ARG A 241 6.91 -15.02 -14.61
N ARG A 242 7.48 -14.42 -15.66
CA ARG A 242 8.95 -14.35 -15.82
C ARG A 242 9.61 -13.53 -14.72
N HIS A 243 8.97 -12.42 -14.29
CA HIS A 243 9.44 -11.67 -13.13
C HIS A 243 9.50 -12.52 -11.86
N VAL A 244 8.57 -13.47 -11.69
CA VAL A 244 8.52 -14.35 -10.51
C VAL A 244 9.52 -15.51 -10.64
N ASP A 245 9.57 -16.18 -11.79
CA ASP A 245 10.16 -17.51 -11.91
C ASP A 245 11.51 -17.54 -12.67
N GLU A 246 11.72 -16.64 -13.65
CA GLU A 246 12.88 -16.71 -14.54
C GLU A 246 14.03 -15.77 -14.10
N PRO A 247 15.29 -16.21 -14.15
CA PRO A 247 16.42 -15.31 -13.98
C PRO A 247 16.53 -14.37 -15.18
N PRO A 248 17.01 -13.11 -14.98
CA PRO A 248 17.30 -12.22 -16.10
C PRO A 248 18.50 -12.73 -16.90
N VAL A 249 18.54 -12.38 -18.19
CA VAL A 249 19.73 -12.61 -19.01
C VAL A 249 20.85 -11.69 -18.49
N PRO A 250 22.05 -12.21 -18.21
CA PRO A 250 23.19 -11.39 -17.80
C PRO A 250 23.53 -10.32 -18.85
N LEU A 251 23.72 -9.07 -18.41
CA LEU A 251 23.98 -7.96 -19.32
C LEU A 251 25.17 -8.18 -20.22
N ARG A 252 26.24 -8.82 -19.76
CA ARG A 252 27.46 -9.05 -20.53
C ARG A 252 27.30 -10.14 -21.60
N GLU A 253 26.24 -10.93 -21.56
CA GLU A 253 25.85 -11.79 -22.68
C GLU A 253 25.25 -10.97 -23.83
N LEU A 254 24.53 -9.89 -23.50
CA LEU A 254 23.93 -8.97 -24.49
C LEU A 254 24.92 -7.88 -24.92
N ARG A 255 25.77 -7.42 -23.99
CA ARG A 255 26.68 -6.29 -24.16
C ARG A 255 27.98 -6.52 -23.36
N PRO A 256 28.99 -7.17 -23.97
CA PRO A 256 30.24 -7.58 -23.29
C PRO A 256 31.04 -6.44 -22.65
N GLU A 257 30.90 -5.19 -23.15
CA GLU A 257 31.59 -4.02 -22.64
C GLU A 257 31.03 -3.49 -21.31
N VAL A 258 29.87 -3.96 -20.84
CA VAL A 258 29.33 -3.59 -19.53
C VAL A 258 30.30 -4.03 -18.43
N PRO A 259 30.73 -3.10 -17.53
CA PRO A 259 31.62 -3.46 -16.43
C PRO A 259 31.03 -4.55 -15.54
N GLN A 260 31.83 -5.56 -15.20
CA GLN A 260 31.38 -6.67 -14.34
C GLN A 260 30.77 -6.21 -12.99
N PRO A 261 31.27 -5.18 -12.30
CA PRO A 261 30.64 -4.66 -11.10
C PRO A 261 29.22 -4.13 -11.32
N LEU A 262 28.94 -3.53 -12.50
CA LEU A 262 27.63 -3.03 -12.86
C LEU A 262 26.66 -4.18 -13.18
N GLU A 263 27.08 -5.18 -13.95
CA GLU A 263 26.29 -6.39 -14.18
C GLU A 263 25.89 -7.07 -12.88
N ARG A 264 26.85 -7.28 -11.96
CA ARG A 264 26.55 -7.87 -10.64
C ARG A 264 25.53 -7.04 -9.86
N LEU A 265 25.65 -5.70 -9.90
CA LEU A 265 24.67 -4.83 -9.26
C LEU A 265 23.26 -5.03 -9.85
N VAL A 266 23.15 -5.08 -11.18
CA VAL A 266 21.84 -5.29 -11.85
C VAL A 266 21.26 -6.66 -11.51
N LEU A 267 22.08 -7.72 -11.50
CA LEU A 267 21.62 -9.05 -11.10
C LEU A 267 21.17 -9.11 -9.63
N ASP A 268 21.89 -8.43 -8.72
CA ASP A 268 21.49 -8.33 -7.31
C ASP A 268 20.16 -7.56 -7.14
N LEU A 269 19.97 -6.47 -7.91
CA LEU A 269 18.71 -5.71 -7.91
C LEU A 269 17.55 -6.56 -8.43
N LEU A 270 17.77 -7.40 -9.44
CA LEU A 270 16.78 -8.30 -10.06
C LEU A 270 16.62 -9.63 -9.30
N ALA A 271 17.23 -9.79 -8.13
CA ALA A 271 17.03 -10.96 -7.27
C ALA A 271 15.54 -11.11 -6.92
N LYS A 272 15.05 -12.36 -6.98
CA LYS A 272 13.60 -12.63 -6.81
C LYS A 272 13.13 -12.36 -5.40
N ARG A 273 13.94 -12.70 -4.39
CA ARG A 273 13.62 -12.45 -2.99
C ARG A 273 14.11 -11.07 -2.59
N PRO A 274 13.29 -10.21 -1.95
CA PRO A 274 13.72 -8.89 -1.50
C PRO A 274 14.95 -8.93 -0.57
N ALA A 275 15.10 -10.00 0.24
CA ALA A 275 16.21 -10.16 1.16
C ALA A 275 17.58 -10.34 0.46
N ASP A 276 17.60 -10.81 -0.79
CA ASP A 276 18.81 -11.04 -1.57
C ASP A 276 19.24 -9.78 -2.36
N ARG A 277 18.42 -8.72 -2.34
CA ARG A 277 18.70 -7.41 -2.96
C ARG A 277 19.55 -6.52 -2.05
N PRO A 278 20.16 -5.46 -2.58
CA PRO A 278 20.80 -4.42 -1.76
C PRO A 278 19.86 -3.92 -0.66
N ALA A 279 20.43 -3.54 0.49
CA ALA A 279 19.65 -3.18 1.68
C ALA A 279 18.74 -1.96 1.45
N ASP A 280 19.25 -0.96 0.74
CA ASP A 280 18.58 0.32 0.49
C ASP A 280 19.16 1.03 -0.75
N ALA A 281 18.56 2.15 -1.12
CA ALA A 281 18.99 2.96 -2.26
C ALA A 281 20.39 3.58 -2.06
N GLN A 282 20.83 3.82 -0.83
CA GLN A 282 22.18 4.33 -0.54
C GLN A 282 23.25 3.28 -0.80
N ALA A 283 22.98 2.02 -0.46
CA ALA A 283 23.88 0.90 -0.78
C ALA A 283 24.03 0.74 -2.31
N VAL A 284 22.94 0.92 -3.07
CA VAL A 284 22.99 0.93 -4.54
C VAL A 284 23.82 2.11 -5.04
N TYR A 285 23.56 3.33 -4.55
CA TYR A 285 24.32 4.53 -4.92
C TYR A 285 25.82 4.36 -4.68
N GLY A 286 26.21 3.81 -3.51
CA GLY A 286 27.61 3.53 -3.19
C GLY A 286 28.30 2.61 -4.18
N ARG A 287 27.57 1.64 -4.77
CA ARG A 287 28.10 0.74 -5.81
C ARG A 287 28.16 1.39 -7.20
N LEU A 288 27.32 2.39 -7.47
CA LEU A 288 27.32 3.17 -8.72
C LEU A 288 28.41 4.26 -8.71
N LEU A 289 28.74 4.80 -7.54
CA LEU A 289 29.67 5.94 -7.38
C LEU A 289 31.01 5.77 -8.11
N PRO A 290 31.71 4.61 -8.05
CA PRO A 290 32.97 4.41 -8.77
C PRO A 290 32.84 4.39 -10.31
N LEU A 291 31.61 4.23 -10.81
CA LEU A 291 31.30 4.13 -12.25
C LEU A 291 30.78 5.44 -12.81
N LEU A 292 30.57 6.46 -11.98
CA LEU A 292 30.20 7.79 -12.41
C LEU A 292 31.36 8.51 -13.08
N PRO A 293 31.07 9.39 -14.07
CA PRO A 293 32.12 10.17 -14.70
C PRO A 293 32.80 11.07 -13.66
N PRO A 294 34.14 11.27 -13.78
CA PRO A 294 34.86 12.19 -12.90
C PRO A 294 34.35 13.61 -13.09
N ALA A 295 34.41 14.42 -12.02
CA ALA A 295 34.08 15.84 -12.11
C ALA A 295 35.06 16.54 -13.05
N GLU A 296 34.54 17.21 -14.06
CA GLU A 296 35.28 18.05 -15.00
C GLU A 296 35.14 19.53 -14.58
N GLY A 297 36.08 20.37 -14.97
CA GLY A 297 36.03 21.81 -14.67
C GLY A 297 34.82 22.52 -15.30
N ALA A 298 34.85 23.88 -15.37
CA ALA A 298 33.71 24.68 -15.82
C ALA A 298 33.04 24.18 -17.11
N PRO A 299 31.72 24.13 -17.17
CA PRO A 299 30.99 23.54 -18.27
C PRO A 299 31.27 24.29 -19.58
N GLN A 300 31.74 23.56 -20.57
CA GLN A 300 31.69 24.07 -21.94
C GLN A 300 30.27 23.93 -22.47
N PRO A 301 29.69 24.96 -23.12
CA PRO A 301 28.37 24.88 -23.70
C PRO A 301 28.42 23.96 -24.93
N ARG A 302 28.13 22.68 -24.74
CA ARG A 302 27.87 21.76 -25.84
C ARG A 302 26.35 21.69 -26.01
N PHE A 303 25.85 22.22 -27.10
CA PHE A 303 24.49 21.99 -27.55
C PHE A 303 24.38 20.54 -28.01
N THR A 304 23.93 19.67 -27.12
CA THR A 304 23.42 18.36 -27.51
C THR A 304 21.90 18.44 -27.59
N PRO A 305 21.26 17.88 -28.65
CA PRO A 305 19.81 17.93 -28.81
C PRO A 305 19.08 17.17 -27.66
N LEU A 306 19.73 16.21 -27.02
CA LEU A 306 19.16 15.41 -25.93
C LEU A 306 19.79 15.79 -24.59
N PRO A 307 19.00 15.73 -23.48
CA PRO A 307 19.49 15.94 -22.13
C PRO A 307 20.56 14.89 -21.75
N ASP A 308 21.67 15.35 -21.13
CA ASP A 308 22.73 14.48 -20.64
C ASP A 308 22.63 14.29 -19.11
N PRO A 309 22.17 13.14 -18.61
CA PRO A 309 22.07 12.84 -17.19
C PRO A 309 23.41 12.76 -16.45
N ALA A 310 24.53 12.60 -17.17
CA ALA A 310 25.87 12.62 -16.59
C ALA A 310 26.34 14.04 -16.24
N ARG A 311 25.72 15.07 -16.82
CA ARG A 311 26.09 16.47 -16.64
C ARG A 311 26.14 16.93 -15.17
N PRO A 312 25.18 16.59 -14.28
CA PRO A 312 25.23 16.97 -12.85
C PRO A 312 26.41 16.37 -12.09
N PHE A 313 26.97 15.24 -12.55
CA PHE A 313 28.14 14.60 -11.94
C PHE A 313 29.47 15.16 -12.48
N ARG A 314 29.52 15.52 -13.75
CA ARG A 314 30.68 16.18 -14.36
C ARG A 314 30.84 17.62 -13.89
N TYR A 315 29.70 18.29 -13.66
CA TYR A 315 29.65 19.69 -13.23
C TYR A 315 28.85 19.75 -11.92
N PRO A 316 29.50 19.84 -10.78
CA PRO A 316 28.91 19.50 -9.50
C PRO A 316 27.81 20.45 -9.05
N HIS A 317 26.56 20.04 -9.30
CA HIS A 317 25.50 20.11 -8.31
C HIS A 317 25.33 18.67 -7.79
N GLN A 318 26.20 18.27 -6.87
CA GLN A 318 26.11 16.95 -6.26
C GLN A 318 24.70 16.81 -5.66
N PRO A 319 23.99 15.67 -5.91
CA PRO A 319 22.83 15.36 -5.10
C PRO A 319 23.29 15.32 -3.66
N GLN A 320 22.77 16.24 -2.84
CA GLN A 320 23.06 16.17 -1.41
C GLN A 320 22.44 14.87 -0.91
N PRO A 321 23.17 14.04 -0.15
CA PRO A 321 22.54 12.94 0.54
C PRO A 321 21.39 13.54 1.34
N SER A 322 20.19 12.97 1.22
CA SER A 322 19.07 13.35 2.07
C SER A 322 19.61 13.32 3.49
N ALA A 323 19.63 14.46 4.16
CA ALA A 323 19.99 14.48 5.56
C ALA A 323 19.07 13.45 6.21
N ALA A 324 19.67 12.38 6.73
CA ALA A 324 18.91 11.44 7.56
C ALA A 324 18.06 12.32 8.46
N VAL A 325 16.75 12.14 8.41
CA VAL A 325 15.85 12.87 9.31
C VAL A 325 16.33 12.49 10.69
N VAL A 326 17.22 13.32 11.23
CA VAL A 326 17.56 13.28 12.65
C VAL A 326 16.22 13.54 13.28
N ARG A 327 15.57 12.46 13.73
CA ARG A 327 14.42 12.61 14.62
C ARG A 327 14.92 13.58 15.68
N PRO A 328 14.33 14.77 15.82
CA PRO A 328 14.70 15.61 16.93
C PRO A 328 14.51 14.73 18.16
N GLU A 329 15.59 14.46 18.87
CA GLU A 329 15.47 13.85 20.19
C GLU A 329 14.41 14.66 20.91
N PRO A 330 13.41 13.99 21.52
CA PRO A 330 12.41 14.72 22.28
C PRO A 330 13.19 15.57 23.27
N ARG A 331 13.22 16.87 23.03
CA ARG A 331 13.78 17.81 24.00
C ARG A 331 13.04 17.51 25.29
N PRO A 332 13.74 17.22 26.40
CA PRO A 332 13.06 17.06 27.66
C PRO A 332 12.24 18.32 27.85
N PHE A 333 10.92 18.15 27.92
CA PHE A 333 10.03 19.22 28.32
C PHE A 333 10.55 19.68 29.68
N LEU A 334 11.20 20.85 29.72
CA LEU A 334 11.43 21.56 30.96
C LEU A 334 10.03 21.85 31.50
N ILE A 335 9.60 21.03 32.44
CA ILE A 335 8.41 21.28 33.24
C ILE A 335 8.70 22.59 33.95
N PRO A 336 7.98 23.69 33.68
CA PRO A 336 8.15 24.89 34.47
C PRO A 336 7.84 24.51 35.94
N PRO A 337 8.59 25.06 36.91
CA PRO A 337 8.33 24.76 38.31
C PRO A 337 6.86 25.08 38.62
N ALA A 338 6.19 24.13 39.24
CA ALA A 338 4.80 24.29 39.66
C ALA A 338 4.68 25.57 40.48
N PRO A 339 3.70 26.44 40.18
CA PRO A 339 3.42 27.59 41.02
C PRO A 339 3.04 27.08 42.42
N SER A 340 3.69 27.68 43.42
CA SER A 340 3.46 27.39 44.82
C SER A 340 1.97 27.53 45.15
N ALA A 341 1.41 26.50 45.76
CA ALA A 341 0.02 26.46 46.17
C ALA A 341 -0.32 27.62 47.12
N PRO A 342 -1.39 28.37 46.85
CA PRO A 342 -1.94 29.30 47.85
C PRO A 342 -2.60 28.52 49.01
N PRO A 343 -2.63 29.10 50.22
CA PRO A 343 -3.14 28.43 51.40
C PRO A 343 -4.64 28.11 51.26
N ALA A 344 -5.00 26.92 51.76
CA ALA A 344 -6.36 26.41 51.78
C ALA A 344 -7.31 27.32 52.59
N VAL A 345 -8.37 27.78 51.95
CA VAL A 345 -9.54 28.39 52.58
C VAL A 345 -10.65 27.33 52.58
N PRO A 346 -11.27 27.03 53.70
CA PRO A 346 -12.39 26.09 53.76
C PRO A 346 -13.64 26.79 53.23
N VAL A 347 -14.14 26.36 52.08
CA VAL A 347 -15.48 26.75 51.62
C VAL A 347 -16.33 25.49 51.57
N ALA A 348 -17.40 25.51 52.32
CA ALA A 348 -18.48 24.56 52.28
C ALA A 348 -19.11 24.54 50.88
N ALA A 349 -19.29 23.32 50.37
CA ALA A 349 -19.89 23.05 49.08
C ALA A 349 -21.37 23.46 49.01
N PRO A 350 -21.84 23.89 47.85
CA PRO A 350 -23.11 23.42 47.34
C PRO A 350 -22.81 22.29 46.36
N VAL A 351 -23.46 21.16 46.56
CA VAL A 351 -23.52 20.05 45.63
C VAL A 351 -24.11 20.61 44.31
N ALA A 352 -23.23 20.88 43.37
CA ALA A 352 -23.64 21.10 41.98
C ALA A 352 -24.04 19.72 41.44
N VAL A 353 -25.32 19.55 41.22
CA VAL A 353 -25.86 18.48 40.40
C VAL A 353 -25.30 18.70 39.00
N PHE A 354 -24.16 18.05 38.70
CA PHE A 354 -23.70 17.91 37.32
C PHE A 354 -24.75 17.05 36.64
N SER A 355 -25.54 17.66 35.75
CA SER A 355 -26.31 16.95 34.74
C SER A 355 -25.36 15.94 34.08
N ALA A 356 -25.69 14.67 34.19
CA ALA A 356 -24.95 13.62 33.53
C ALA A 356 -24.82 13.99 32.03
N PRO A 357 -23.60 14.04 31.46
CA PRO A 357 -23.47 14.25 30.03
C PRO A 357 -24.33 13.20 29.35
N ASP A 358 -25.11 13.64 28.36
CA ASP A 358 -26.03 12.81 27.61
C ASP A 358 -25.23 11.68 26.94
N LEU A 359 -25.47 10.44 27.35
CA LEU A 359 -24.84 9.23 26.77
C LEU A 359 -24.98 9.21 25.25
N GLY A 360 -26.10 9.75 24.73
CA GLY A 360 -26.33 9.90 23.30
C GLY A 360 -25.32 10.82 22.63
N ALA A 361 -25.04 11.97 23.24
CA ALA A 361 -24.08 12.94 22.71
C ALA A 361 -22.64 12.41 22.76
N GLU A 362 -22.28 11.67 23.82
CA GLU A 362 -20.96 11.02 23.92
C GLU A 362 -20.80 9.89 22.90
N CYS A 363 -21.86 9.13 22.62
CA CYS A 363 -21.85 8.09 21.58
C CYS A 363 -21.76 8.69 20.17
N ALA A 364 -22.44 9.82 19.89
CA ALA A 364 -22.31 10.55 18.64
C ALA A 364 -20.85 11.02 18.45
N ARG A 365 -20.26 11.60 19.49
CA ARG A 365 -18.84 11.99 19.47
C ARG A 365 -17.90 10.81 19.26
N LEU A 366 -18.21 9.62 19.81
CA LEU A 366 -17.43 8.42 19.58
C LEU A 366 -17.48 8.01 18.11
N SER A 367 -18.64 8.09 17.48
CA SER A 367 -18.80 7.84 16.04
C SER A 367 -17.99 8.82 15.19
N ASP A 368 -18.07 10.12 15.52
CA ASP A 368 -17.30 11.16 14.81
C ASP A 368 -15.78 10.91 14.93
N LEU A 369 -15.30 10.46 16.09
CA LEU A 369 -13.89 10.13 16.30
C LEU A 369 -13.45 8.87 15.51
N VAL A 370 -14.34 7.88 15.40
CA VAL A 370 -14.12 6.70 14.57
C VAL A 370 -14.02 7.09 13.09
N ASP A 371 -14.96 7.91 12.62
CA ASP A 371 -15.01 8.40 11.25
C ASP A 371 -13.80 9.30 10.91
N ALA A 372 -13.32 10.05 11.90
CA ALA A 372 -12.10 10.85 11.79
C ALA A 372 -10.79 10.03 11.88
N GLY A 373 -10.86 8.72 12.12
CA GLY A 373 -9.68 7.86 12.27
C GLY A 373 -8.83 8.17 13.52
N ARG A 374 -9.40 8.84 14.56
CA ARG A 374 -8.69 9.27 15.76
C ARG A 374 -8.65 8.18 16.81
N HIS A 375 -8.02 7.04 16.46
CA HIS A 375 -8.08 5.80 17.23
C HIS A 375 -7.67 5.93 18.71
N THR A 376 -6.65 6.73 19.02
CA THR A 376 -6.22 6.97 20.42
C THR A 376 -7.32 7.64 21.24
N GLU A 377 -8.06 8.58 20.64
CA GLU A 377 -9.16 9.27 21.34
C GLU A 377 -10.40 8.39 21.42
N VAL A 378 -10.65 7.56 20.39
CA VAL A 378 -11.69 6.52 20.43
C VAL A 378 -11.45 5.60 21.62
N LEU A 379 -10.21 5.11 21.79
CA LEU A 379 -9.85 4.25 22.93
C LEU A 379 -10.05 4.97 24.26
N GLY A 380 -9.58 6.20 24.39
CA GLY A 380 -9.73 6.99 25.62
C GLY A 380 -11.19 7.32 25.96
N LEU A 381 -12.02 7.63 24.97
CA LEU A 381 -13.44 7.91 25.17
C LEU A 381 -14.24 6.65 25.47
N ALA A 382 -14.07 5.60 24.68
CA ALA A 382 -14.77 4.32 24.83
C ALA A 382 -14.45 3.65 26.17
N ALA A 383 -13.19 3.68 26.62
CA ALA A 383 -12.78 3.14 27.91
C ALA A 383 -13.47 3.82 29.13
N ARG A 384 -13.78 5.12 29.02
CA ARG A 384 -14.53 5.85 30.07
C ARG A 384 -16.04 5.65 29.95
N LEU A 385 -16.54 5.60 28.73
CA LEU A 385 -17.97 5.55 28.43
C LEU A 385 -18.56 4.17 28.72
N LEU A 386 -17.80 3.11 28.42
CA LEU A 386 -18.27 1.72 28.51
C LEU A 386 -18.72 1.33 29.93
N PRO A 387 -17.92 1.52 31.01
CA PRO A 387 -18.33 1.14 32.36
C PRO A 387 -19.58 1.89 32.84
N ARG A 388 -19.73 3.15 32.43
CA ARG A 388 -20.88 3.98 32.78
C ARG A 388 -22.12 3.54 32.03
N ALA A 389 -22.01 3.34 30.71
CA ALA A 389 -23.10 2.85 29.90
C ALA A 389 -23.59 1.47 30.36
N GLU A 390 -22.68 0.60 30.81
CA GLU A 390 -23.01 -0.69 31.40
C GLU A 390 -23.78 -0.55 32.72
N ALA A 391 -23.38 0.37 33.57
CA ALA A 391 -24.05 0.60 34.87
C ALA A 391 -25.46 1.19 34.66
N ASP A 392 -25.65 2.08 33.69
CA ASP A 392 -26.91 2.77 33.47
C ASP A 392 -27.92 1.95 32.64
N LEU A 393 -27.45 1.16 31.65
CA LEU A 393 -28.30 0.48 30.67
C LEU A 393 -28.22 -1.06 30.73
N GLY A 394 -27.24 -1.60 31.45
CA GLY A 394 -26.94 -3.01 31.47
C GLY A 394 -26.09 -3.52 30.31
N GLU A 395 -25.34 -4.59 30.53
CA GLU A 395 -24.34 -5.13 29.59
C GLU A 395 -24.91 -5.56 28.22
N SER A 396 -26.17 -5.99 28.19
CA SER A 396 -26.84 -6.47 26.97
C SER A 396 -27.52 -5.36 26.18
N ALA A 397 -27.50 -4.11 26.64
CA ALA A 397 -28.14 -3.01 25.92
C ALA A 397 -27.48 -2.78 24.53
N PRO A 398 -28.27 -2.51 23.46
CA PRO A 398 -27.74 -2.34 22.12
C PRO A 398 -26.64 -1.26 22.03
N LEU A 399 -26.83 -0.15 22.76
CA LEU A 399 -25.86 0.94 22.82
C LEU A 399 -24.53 0.49 23.44
N VAL A 400 -24.58 -0.26 24.55
CA VAL A 400 -23.39 -0.81 25.22
C VAL A 400 -22.64 -1.76 24.29
N ARG A 401 -23.37 -2.63 23.61
CA ARG A 401 -22.78 -3.55 22.62
C ARG A 401 -22.10 -2.80 21.46
N THR A 402 -22.71 -1.71 20.98
CA THR A 402 -22.12 -0.88 19.92
C THR A 402 -20.82 -0.22 20.38
N VAL A 403 -20.83 0.42 21.56
CA VAL A 403 -19.63 1.07 22.12
C VAL A 403 -18.53 0.03 22.36
N ARG A 404 -18.89 -1.14 22.93
CA ARG A 404 -17.94 -2.26 23.15
C ARG A 404 -17.36 -2.79 21.85
N ALA A 405 -18.16 -2.91 20.78
CA ALA A 405 -17.71 -3.38 19.47
C ALA A 405 -16.73 -2.40 18.82
N ILE A 406 -16.99 -1.09 18.94
CA ILE A 406 -16.07 -0.04 18.50
C ILE A 406 -14.76 -0.13 19.29
N TYR A 407 -14.84 -0.22 20.61
CA TYR A 407 -13.68 -0.31 21.49
C TYR A 407 -12.81 -1.54 21.17
N ALA A 408 -13.42 -2.73 21.11
CA ALA A 408 -12.72 -3.98 20.81
C ALA A 408 -12.07 -3.98 19.42
N ARG A 409 -12.78 -3.45 18.41
CA ARG A 409 -12.26 -3.32 17.04
C ARG A 409 -11.05 -2.39 16.98
N THR A 410 -11.14 -1.24 17.65
CA THR A 410 -10.05 -0.26 17.67
C THR A 410 -8.84 -0.81 18.45
N LEU A 411 -9.05 -1.50 19.58
CA LEU A 411 -7.97 -2.20 20.30
C LEU A 411 -7.23 -3.21 19.40
N LEU A 412 -7.99 -4.01 18.66
CA LEU A 412 -7.39 -5.03 17.79
C LEU A 412 -6.64 -4.39 16.61
N HIS A 413 -7.14 -3.26 16.10
CA HIS A 413 -6.50 -2.49 15.03
C HIS A 413 -5.19 -1.86 15.49
N GLU A 414 -5.17 -1.28 16.69
CA GLU A 414 -3.98 -0.64 17.28
C GLU A 414 -2.96 -1.64 17.85
N GLY A 415 -3.18 -2.94 17.66
CA GLY A 415 -2.23 -3.97 18.09
C GLY A 415 -2.31 -4.33 19.58
N HIS A 416 -3.48 -4.15 20.21
CA HIS A 416 -3.75 -4.51 21.59
C HIS A 416 -4.67 -5.75 21.74
N PRO A 417 -4.30 -6.93 21.19
CA PRO A 417 -5.15 -8.12 21.21
C PRO A 417 -5.46 -8.63 22.62
N GLN A 418 -4.56 -8.40 23.59
CA GLN A 418 -4.74 -8.80 24.96
C GLN A 418 -5.94 -8.09 25.62
N GLN A 419 -6.16 -6.82 25.29
CA GLN A 419 -7.27 -6.02 25.79
C GLN A 419 -8.55 -6.26 24.96
N ALA A 420 -8.41 -6.48 23.65
CA ALA A 420 -9.54 -6.75 22.76
C ALA A 420 -10.23 -8.10 23.02
N LEU A 421 -9.46 -9.12 23.40
CA LEU A 421 -9.97 -10.49 23.61
C LEU A 421 -11.14 -10.58 24.61
N PRO A 422 -11.04 -10.04 25.83
CA PRO A 422 -12.17 -10.09 26.78
C PRO A 422 -13.40 -9.35 26.27
N GLU A 423 -13.24 -8.25 25.55
CA GLU A 423 -14.36 -7.48 25.01
C GLU A 423 -15.09 -8.24 23.90
N TYR A 424 -14.36 -8.93 23.00
CA TYR A 424 -14.99 -9.80 22.01
C TYR A 424 -15.70 -11.00 22.62
N ARG A 425 -15.18 -11.58 23.72
CA ARG A 425 -15.86 -12.66 24.45
C ARG A 425 -17.18 -12.20 25.08
N ARG A 426 -17.21 -10.98 25.67
CA ARG A 426 -18.42 -10.38 26.19
C ARG A 426 -19.44 -10.09 25.09
N LEU A 427 -18.98 -9.52 23.97
CA LEU A 427 -19.83 -9.29 22.79
C LEU A 427 -20.45 -10.58 22.26
N ALA A 428 -19.70 -11.66 22.20
CA ALA A 428 -20.22 -12.96 21.78
C ALA A 428 -21.27 -13.51 22.74
N ALA A 429 -21.08 -13.33 24.05
CA ALA A 429 -22.02 -13.78 25.06
C ALA A 429 -23.34 -12.98 25.06
N THR A 430 -23.27 -11.67 24.76
CA THR A 430 -24.41 -10.74 24.80
C THR A 430 -25.05 -10.48 23.43
N ALA A 431 -24.57 -11.16 22.36
CA ALA A 431 -25.07 -11.01 21.00
C ALA A 431 -26.52 -11.46 20.86
N ASP A 432 -27.25 -10.85 19.92
CA ASP A 432 -28.59 -11.29 19.58
C ASP A 432 -28.54 -12.70 18.96
N GLY A 433 -29.30 -13.64 19.53
CA GLY A 433 -29.22 -15.06 19.22
C GLY A 433 -28.10 -15.80 19.98
N GLY A 434 -27.43 -15.13 20.94
CA GLY A 434 -26.39 -15.71 21.76
C GLY A 434 -25.07 -15.99 21.01
N PRO A 435 -24.15 -16.79 21.60
CA PRO A 435 -22.83 -17.05 21.04
C PRO A 435 -22.84 -17.93 19.78
N HIS A 436 -23.98 -18.49 19.42
CA HIS A 436 -24.18 -19.31 18.21
C HIS A 436 -24.99 -18.59 17.12
N GLY A 437 -25.51 -17.40 17.40
CA GLY A 437 -26.13 -16.53 16.40
C GLY A 437 -25.08 -15.91 15.46
N PRO A 438 -25.51 -15.32 14.32
CA PRO A 438 -24.57 -14.78 13.31
C PRO A 438 -23.59 -13.77 13.88
N GLN A 439 -24.08 -12.84 14.72
CA GLN A 439 -23.22 -11.83 15.36
C GLN A 439 -22.30 -12.45 16.42
N GLY A 440 -22.83 -13.41 17.20
CA GLY A 440 -22.04 -14.13 18.19
C GLY A 440 -20.89 -14.89 17.58
N LEU A 441 -21.11 -15.56 16.45
CA LEU A 441 -20.08 -16.28 15.70
C LEU A 441 -19.02 -15.32 15.13
N ASP A 442 -19.40 -14.12 14.63
CA ASP A 442 -18.42 -13.12 14.17
C ASP A 442 -17.56 -12.59 15.34
N HIS A 443 -18.13 -12.33 16.49
CA HIS A 443 -17.37 -11.92 17.67
C HIS A 443 -16.43 -13.02 18.19
N ARG A 444 -16.88 -14.27 18.18
CA ARG A 444 -16.02 -15.41 18.51
C ARG A 444 -14.87 -15.58 17.53
N TYR A 445 -15.12 -15.39 16.25
CA TYR A 445 -14.06 -15.38 15.23
C TYR A 445 -13.01 -14.31 15.51
N ARG A 446 -13.43 -13.09 15.87
CA ARG A 446 -12.50 -12.00 16.24
C ARG A 446 -11.75 -12.30 17.54
N ALA A 447 -12.39 -12.97 18.51
CA ALA A 447 -11.72 -13.46 19.70
C ALA A 447 -10.64 -14.51 19.37
N ALA A 448 -10.92 -15.42 18.43
CA ALA A 448 -9.93 -16.39 17.93
C ALA A 448 -8.75 -15.71 17.25
N LEU A 449 -8.98 -14.63 16.48
CA LEU A 449 -7.90 -13.80 15.91
C LEU A 449 -7.04 -13.12 16.98
N CYS A 450 -7.63 -12.72 18.11
CA CYS A 450 -6.86 -12.18 19.22
C CYS A 450 -5.97 -13.25 19.86
N LEU A 451 -6.49 -14.46 20.07
CA LEU A 451 -5.71 -15.61 20.58
C LEU A 451 -4.53 -15.94 19.68
N ASP A 452 -4.76 -15.92 18.36
CA ASP A 452 -3.75 -16.15 17.34
C ASP A 452 -2.61 -15.11 17.43
N ARG A 453 -2.95 -13.82 17.49
CA ARG A 453 -1.97 -12.73 17.63
C ARG A 453 -1.23 -12.74 18.98
N LEU A 454 -1.80 -13.34 19.99
CA LEU A 454 -1.17 -13.52 21.31
C LEU A 454 -0.25 -14.75 21.37
N GLY A 455 -0.19 -15.56 20.31
CA GLY A 455 0.59 -16.79 20.29
C GLY A 455 -0.06 -17.96 21.05
N HIS A 456 -1.36 -17.84 21.40
CA HIS A 456 -2.14 -18.89 22.04
C HIS A 456 -2.68 -19.86 20.99
N GLY A 457 -1.79 -20.46 20.22
CA GLY A 457 -2.11 -21.31 19.07
C GLY A 457 -3.08 -22.46 19.36
N PRO A 458 -2.89 -23.25 20.44
CA PRO A 458 -3.83 -24.34 20.80
C PRO A 458 -5.25 -23.84 21.05
N ASP A 459 -5.41 -22.72 21.78
CA ASP A 459 -6.71 -22.15 22.09
C ASP A 459 -7.38 -21.56 20.85
N ALA A 460 -6.61 -20.87 20.00
CA ALA A 460 -7.08 -20.35 18.71
C ALA A 460 -7.56 -21.50 17.81
N LEU A 461 -6.80 -22.59 17.70
CA LEU A 461 -7.15 -23.76 16.91
C LEU A 461 -8.43 -24.44 17.42
N ALA A 462 -8.60 -24.57 18.73
CA ALA A 462 -9.82 -25.11 19.33
C ALA A 462 -11.05 -24.26 18.97
N GLU A 463 -10.92 -22.93 19.05
CA GLU A 463 -11.99 -22.00 18.73
C GLU A 463 -12.30 -22.00 17.21
N TYR A 464 -11.30 -22.05 16.33
CA TYR A 464 -11.54 -22.16 14.88
C TYR A 464 -12.26 -23.46 14.51
N ARG A 465 -11.96 -24.58 15.17
CA ARG A 465 -12.68 -25.85 14.96
C ARG A 465 -14.14 -25.77 15.41
N ALA A 466 -14.39 -25.17 16.57
CA ALA A 466 -15.75 -24.97 17.07
C ALA A 466 -16.57 -24.05 16.17
N LEU A 467 -15.96 -22.98 15.66
CA LEU A 467 -16.57 -22.06 14.70
C LEU A 467 -16.86 -22.75 13.36
N LEU A 468 -15.93 -23.58 12.86
CA LEU A 468 -16.14 -24.35 11.64
C LEU A 468 -17.35 -25.27 11.76
N ALA A 469 -17.47 -26.02 12.88
CA ALA A 469 -18.62 -26.88 13.12
C ALA A 469 -19.94 -26.09 13.14
N ALA A 470 -19.96 -24.93 13.81
CA ALA A 470 -21.14 -24.07 13.88
C ALA A 470 -21.55 -23.51 12.52
N HIS A 471 -20.61 -23.00 11.72
CA HIS A 471 -20.90 -22.49 10.36
C HIS A 471 -21.32 -23.60 9.40
N THR A 472 -20.73 -24.80 9.48
CA THR A 472 -21.12 -25.93 8.66
C THR A 472 -22.57 -26.35 8.96
N ALA A 473 -22.94 -26.46 10.24
CA ALA A 473 -24.33 -26.78 10.64
C ALA A 473 -25.33 -25.72 10.15
N ARG A 474 -24.97 -24.45 10.13
CA ARG A 474 -25.81 -23.37 9.60
C ARG A 474 -25.99 -23.44 8.09
N LEU A 475 -24.93 -23.80 7.34
CA LEU A 475 -25.00 -24.04 5.89
C LEU A 475 -25.90 -25.24 5.57
N GLU A 476 -25.75 -26.35 6.28
CA GLU A 476 -26.56 -27.57 6.11
C GLU A 476 -28.03 -27.33 6.42
N SER A 477 -28.34 -26.46 7.39
CA SER A 477 -29.71 -26.09 7.74
C SER A 477 -30.31 -24.98 6.87
N GLY A 478 -29.56 -24.44 5.90
CA GLY A 478 -29.98 -23.35 5.01
C GLY A 478 -30.11 -21.99 5.70
N LEU A 479 -29.57 -21.83 6.92
CA LEU A 479 -29.53 -20.56 7.65
C LEU A 479 -28.44 -19.61 7.14
N ASP A 480 -27.40 -20.15 6.51
CA ASP A 480 -26.35 -19.45 5.78
C ASP A 480 -26.28 -19.96 4.34
N THR A 481 -25.96 -19.10 3.38
CA THR A 481 -25.85 -19.44 1.96
C THR A 481 -24.43 -19.30 1.43
N ASP A 482 -23.55 -18.61 2.17
CA ASP A 482 -22.17 -18.33 1.75
C ASP A 482 -21.16 -19.20 2.52
N PRO A 483 -20.45 -20.13 1.85
CA PRO A 483 -19.45 -20.99 2.46
C PRO A 483 -18.09 -20.30 2.67
N GLU A 484 -17.89 -19.04 2.31
CA GLU A 484 -16.59 -18.36 2.38
C GLU A 484 -15.99 -18.39 3.79
N ARG A 485 -16.82 -18.21 4.81
CA ARG A 485 -16.36 -18.29 6.21
C ARG A 485 -15.86 -19.69 6.59
N THR A 486 -16.51 -20.74 6.10
CA THR A 486 -16.04 -22.12 6.35
C THR A 486 -14.71 -22.40 5.66
N TYR A 487 -14.50 -21.84 4.48
CA TYR A 487 -13.21 -21.97 3.78
C TYR A 487 -12.08 -21.22 4.49
N ASP A 488 -12.33 -19.98 4.96
CA ASP A 488 -11.34 -19.21 5.75
C ASP A 488 -10.97 -19.94 7.05
N LEU A 489 -11.96 -20.48 7.76
CA LEU A 489 -11.73 -21.27 8.96
C LEU A 489 -10.91 -22.54 8.68
N ARG A 490 -11.21 -23.26 7.60
CA ARG A 490 -10.45 -24.46 7.19
C ARG A 490 -9.02 -24.13 6.80
N GLU A 491 -8.79 -23.01 6.12
CA GLU A 491 -7.44 -22.53 5.78
C GLU A 491 -6.64 -22.23 7.06
N ARG A 492 -7.22 -21.50 8.02
CA ARG A 492 -6.57 -21.20 9.31
C ARG A 492 -6.25 -22.45 10.12
N ILE A 493 -7.18 -23.40 10.20
CA ILE A 493 -6.94 -24.68 10.87
C ILE A 493 -5.75 -25.41 10.25
N GLY A 494 -5.67 -25.48 8.91
CA GLY A 494 -4.57 -26.09 8.20
C GLY A 494 -3.22 -25.41 8.48
N LEU A 495 -3.19 -24.07 8.48
CA LEU A 495 -1.99 -23.30 8.79
C LEU A 495 -1.54 -23.48 10.26
N HIS A 496 -2.48 -23.56 11.20
CA HIS A 496 -2.17 -23.85 12.61
C HIS A 496 -1.61 -25.27 12.82
N LEU A 497 -2.16 -26.28 12.14
CA LEU A 497 -1.61 -27.62 12.17
C LEU A 497 -0.16 -27.64 11.65
N ALA A 498 0.12 -26.88 10.60
CA ALA A 498 1.48 -26.72 10.08
C ALA A 498 2.43 -26.07 11.10
N ALA A 499 1.99 -25.00 11.74
CA ALA A 499 2.77 -24.26 12.75
C ALA A 499 3.05 -25.09 14.01
N THR A 500 2.19 -26.05 14.35
CA THR A 500 2.37 -26.96 15.49
C THR A 500 3.21 -28.21 15.14
N GLY A 501 3.76 -28.29 13.91
CA GLY A 501 4.61 -29.41 13.47
C GLY A 501 3.84 -30.60 12.91
N ASP A 502 2.52 -30.56 12.86
CA ASP A 502 1.69 -31.61 12.24
C ASP A 502 1.54 -31.37 10.72
N SER A 503 2.69 -31.34 10.04
CA SER A 503 2.78 -31.01 8.63
C SER A 503 2.02 -31.98 7.73
N GLN A 504 1.92 -33.26 8.10
CA GLN A 504 1.22 -34.28 7.33
C GLN A 504 -0.30 -34.05 7.32
N ASN A 505 -0.90 -33.83 8.47
CA ASN A 505 -2.33 -33.52 8.59
C ASN A 505 -2.64 -32.13 8.01
N ALA A 506 -1.76 -31.15 8.22
CA ALA A 506 -1.88 -29.82 7.60
C ALA A 506 -1.93 -29.90 6.08
N TRP A 507 -1.00 -30.67 5.48
CA TRP A 507 -0.93 -30.85 4.03
C TRP A 507 -2.19 -31.52 3.48
N HIS A 508 -2.64 -32.60 4.12
CA HIS A 508 -3.84 -33.32 3.69
C HIS A 508 -5.11 -32.45 3.80
N TRP A 509 -5.25 -31.68 4.88
CA TRP A 509 -6.36 -30.79 5.14
C TRP A 509 -6.43 -29.63 4.10
N LEU A 510 -5.30 -28.99 3.85
CA LEU A 510 -5.21 -27.91 2.88
C LEU A 510 -5.34 -28.39 1.43
N LEU A 511 -4.89 -29.62 1.12
CA LEU A 511 -5.08 -30.21 -0.20
C LEU A 511 -6.56 -30.47 -0.50
N GLN A 512 -7.31 -31.01 0.47
CA GLN A 512 -8.76 -31.21 0.31
C GLN A 512 -9.48 -29.87 0.07
N LEU A 513 -9.12 -28.85 0.84
CA LEU A 513 -9.66 -27.50 0.69
C LEU A 513 -9.31 -26.92 -0.69
N LEU A 514 -8.08 -27.11 -1.16
CA LEU A 514 -7.63 -26.68 -2.48
C LEU A 514 -8.48 -27.31 -3.59
N LEU A 515 -8.65 -28.63 -3.57
CA LEU A 515 -9.40 -29.37 -4.61
C LEU A 515 -10.88 -28.96 -4.62
N GLU A 516 -11.47 -28.67 -3.49
CA GLU A 516 -12.85 -28.21 -3.39
C GLU A 516 -13.00 -26.79 -3.93
N ARG A 517 -12.12 -25.86 -3.54
CA ARG A 517 -12.13 -24.47 -4.05
C ARG A 517 -11.79 -24.41 -5.53
N GLU A 518 -10.89 -25.25 -6.01
CA GLU A 518 -10.52 -25.30 -7.43
C GLU A 518 -11.70 -25.76 -8.30
N ARG A 519 -12.52 -26.70 -7.83
CA ARG A 519 -13.75 -27.13 -8.51
C ARG A 519 -14.83 -26.05 -8.53
N ARG A 520 -14.95 -25.27 -7.44
CA ARG A 520 -15.99 -24.23 -7.30
C ARG A 520 -15.58 -22.93 -7.98
N ASP A 521 -14.37 -22.44 -7.69
CA ASP A 521 -13.92 -21.08 -8.00
C ASP A 521 -13.01 -21.04 -9.24
N GLY A 522 -12.57 -22.22 -9.71
CA GLY A 522 -11.62 -22.40 -10.80
C GLY A 522 -10.15 -22.33 -10.38
N PRO A 523 -9.23 -22.87 -11.23
CA PRO A 523 -7.81 -23.04 -10.90
C PRO A 523 -7.05 -21.71 -10.73
N HIS A 524 -7.61 -20.61 -11.19
CA HIS A 524 -6.99 -19.29 -11.17
C HIS A 524 -7.50 -18.38 -10.03
N HIS A 525 -8.42 -18.86 -9.21
CA HIS A 525 -8.93 -18.07 -8.09
C HIS A 525 -7.83 -17.73 -7.08
N PRO A 526 -7.78 -16.49 -6.53
CA PRO A 526 -6.71 -16.06 -5.60
C PRO A 526 -6.55 -16.97 -4.38
N ALA A 527 -7.66 -17.45 -3.80
CA ALA A 527 -7.63 -18.37 -2.67
C ALA A 527 -7.02 -19.73 -3.05
N VAL A 528 -7.32 -20.24 -4.28
CA VAL A 528 -6.72 -21.48 -4.81
C VAL A 528 -5.21 -21.34 -4.95
N ARG A 529 -4.73 -20.20 -5.43
CA ARG A 529 -3.29 -19.93 -5.55
C ARG A 529 -2.60 -19.84 -4.18
N ARG A 530 -3.20 -19.15 -3.19
CA ARG A 530 -2.65 -19.12 -1.83
C ARG A 530 -2.55 -20.52 -1.23
N LEU A 531 -3.58 -21.33 -1.35
CA LEU A 531 -3.59 -22.70 -0.86
C LEU A 531 -2.51 -23.56 -1.55
N ARG A 532 -2.30 -23.42 -2.85
CA ARG A 532 -1.22 -24.12 -3.58
C ARG A 532 0.15 -23.69 -3.03
N GLN A 533 0.36 -22.42 -2.77
CA GLN A 533 1.61 -21.90 -2.22
C GLN A 533 1.87 -22.45 -0.81
N SER A 534 0.86 -22.43 0.05
CA SER A 534 0.95 -23.00 1.41
C SER A 534 1.29 -24.50 1.34
N LEU A 535 0.68 -25.25 0.43
CA LEU A 535 0.96 -26.67 0.23
C LEU A 535 2.38 -26.92 -0.29
N THR A 536 2.89 -26.06 -1.19
CA THR A 536 4.27 -26.18 -1.69
C THR A 536 5.30 -25.97 -0.57
N THR A 537 5.02 -25.06 0.36
CA THR A 537 5.88 -24.81 1.52
C THR A 537 5.86 -25.96 2.54
N LEU A 538 4.75 -26.71 2.59
CA LEU A 538 4.52 -27.82 3.53
C LEU A 538 4.89 -29.20 2.98
N GLN A 539 5.36 -29.29 1.73
CA GLN A 539 5.75 -30.59 1.16
C GLN A 539 6.80 -31.27 2.05
N PRO A 540 6.52 -32.44 2.62
CA PRO A 540 7.55 -33.25 3.26
C PRO A 540 8.55 -33.65 2.18
N HIS A 541 9.84 -33.58 2.47
CA HIS A 541 10.93 -34.00 1.58
C HIS A 541 10.89 -35.54 1.34
N HIS A 542 9.90 -35.99 0.59
CA HIS A 542 9.86 -37.33 0.04
C HIS A 542 9.71 -37.25 -1.47
N THR A 543 10.76 -37.68 -2.12
CA THR A 543 11.00 -37.87 -3.54
C THR A 543 9.92 -38.71 -4.21
N THR A 544 8.88 -38.07 -4.76
CA THR A 544 8.12 -38.59 -5.90
C THR A 544 7.57 -37.42 -6.69
N PRO A 545 7.89 -37.32 -7.99
CA PRO A 545 7.39 -36.26 -8.83
C PRO A 545 5.87 -36.38 -9.02
N TRP A 546 5.18 -35.26 -9.01
CA TRP A 546 3.77 -35.11 -9.37
C TRP A 546 3.52 -35.71 -10.77
N PRO A 547 2.48 -36.51 -10.99
CA PRO A 547 2.15 -36.99 -12.33
C PRO A 547 1.72 -35.80 -13.22
N PRO A 548 2.15 -35.76 -14.49
CA PRO A 548 1.78 -34.71 -15.42
C PRO A 548 0.26 -34.71 -15.65
N THR A 549 -0.33 -33.54 -15.54
CA THR A 549 -1.73 -33.30 -15.91
C THR A 549 -1.95 -33.57 -17.39
N ARG A 550 -2.90 -34.46 -17.70
CA ARG A 550 -3.47 -34.62 -19.04
C ARG A 550 -4.47 -33.52 -19.32
#